data_e4046281dc0262d2e385f2ab3718b590
#
_entry.id   e4046281dc0262d2e385f2ab3718b590
#
_cell.length_a   1.000
_cell.length_b   1.000
_cell.length_c   1.000
_cell.angle_alpha   90.00
_cell.angle_beta   90.00
_cell.angle_gamma   90.00
#
_symmetry.space_group_name_H-M   'P 1'
#
loop_
_entity.id
_entity.type
_entity.pdbx_description
1 polymer ?
#
loop_
_entity_poly.entity_id
_entity_poly.type
_entity_poly.pdbx_seq_one_letter_code
_entity_poly.pdbx_strand_id
1 'polypeptide(L)'
;MRGDIPEGPTELILLPSLRAQRGPNGGLILTRKYMEGAAEYARHWPGPVTSLVRLDDHATTDMDHVEYMPGEGETPLELRPEDGEALARRLSDAAVVIPFLARTEGPMLDVCTRIGVPVVFVTEYSPRTERQILAAEQVDPLRRMRRKLWLWRTENIRRKMLGRAAGLQCSGTPTLENYRGLCEDTLLFFDNRVRAAEVISEQALSDKVARLRRGDPLRLVFGGRMVSMKGVLELPRIGAELKRMGVPFIFDIYGSGPLQEELQRRIAAEGLQDSMTLRGVLDFQTGWVPYLREEPDIFVCCHTQGDPSSTYPEVMSCGVPIAGYGNDAFRGIVEASGSGWQVPMFDAPALAKTIAGLHQDREQIATAARRAREFAQKHVFEVTFAARTSHFIRCSRLPAMLKSLHA
;
A
#
# COMPACT_ATOMS: atom_id res chain seq x y z
N MET A 1 -4.46 22.98 -21.35
CA MET A 1 -3.94 23.01 -22.75
C MET A 1 -3.68 21.54 -23.12
N ARG A 2 -4.55 20.94 -23.94
CA ARG A 2 -4.25 19.65 -24.60
C ARG A 2 -3.33 20.02 -25.76
N GLY A 3 -2.01 19.84 -25.59
CA GLY A 3 -1.07 19.91 -26.70
C GLY A 3 -1.36 18.81 -27.71
N ASP A 4 -0.94 19.01 -28.95
CA ASP A 4 -1.15 18.06 -30.04
C ASP A 4 -0.66 16.65 -29.59
N ILE A 5 -1.60 15.68 -29.64
CA ILE A 5 -1.29 14.28 -29.34
C ILE A 5 -0.39 13.78 -30.46
N PRO A 6 0.81 13.24 -30.19
CA PRO A 6 1.69 12.74 -31.22
C PRO A 6 1.02 11.64 -32.04
N GLU A 7 1.22 11.65 -33.36
CA GLU A 7 0.82 10.51 -34.20
C GLU A 7 1.66 9.28 -33.82
N GLY A 8 1.01 8.21 -33.32
CA GLY A 8 1.65 6.94 -32.94
C GLY A 8 1.10 6.32 -31.65
N PRO A 9 1.74 5.26 -31.13
CA PRO A 9 1.29 4.54 -29.94
C PRO A 9 1.30 5.43 -28.70
N THR A 10 0.13 5.83 -28.21
CA THR A 10 0.00 6.74 -27.05
C THR A 10 -0.72 6.08 -25.87
N GLU A 11 -1.22 4.86 -25.99
CA GLU A 11 -1.99 4.19 -24.96
C GLU A 11 -1.11 3.66 -23.83
N LEU A 12 -1.52 3.93 -22.58
CA LEU A 12 -0.97 3.28 -21.39
C LEU A 12 -1.83 2.06 -21.04
N ILE A 13 -1.21 0.88 -21.00
CA ILE A 13 -1.91 -0.37 -20.67
C ILE A 13 -1.52 -0.84 -19.27
N LEU A 14 -2.52 -0.95 -18.41
CA LEU A 14 -2.39 -1.49 -17.05
C LEU A 14 -2.72 -2.99 -17.05
N LEU A 15 -1.86 -3.81 -16.44
CA LEU A 15 -2.09 -5.25 -16.24
C LEU A 15 -2.08 -5.53 -14.72
N PRO A 16 -3.22 -5.32 -14.04
CA PRO A 16 -3.28 -5.51 -12.59
C PRO A 16 -3.07 -6.97 -12.20
N SER A 17 -2.54 -7.18 -10.99
CA SER A 17 -2.51 -8.49 -10.34
C SER A 17 -3.90 -8.92 -9.86
N LEU A 18 -4.78 -7.95 -9.62
CA LEU A 18 -6.18 -8.17 -9.28
C LEU A 18 -6.92 -8.84 -10.44
N ARG A 19 -7.81 -9.76 -10.11
CA ARG A 19 -8.69 -10.43 -11.07
C ARG A 19 -10.08 -9.85 -10.96
N ALA A 20 -10.71 -9.63 -12.10
CA ALA A 20 -12.09 -9.16 -12.17
C ALA A 20 -13.05 -10.33 -12.03
N GLN A 21 -14.26 -10.05 -11.58
CA GLN A 21 -15.38 -10.98 -11.59
C GLN A 21 -16.46 -10.45 -12.53
N ARG A 22 -17.27 -11.37 -13.09
CA ARG A 22 -18.46 -10.95 -13.82
C ARG A 22 -19.52 -10.49 -12.82
N GLY A 23 -20.01 -9.29 -13.01
CA GLY A 23 -21.11 -8.75 -12.21
C GLY A 23 -22.48 -9.25 -12.69
N PRO A 24 -23.50 -9.14 -11.83
CA PRO A 24 -24.87 -9.57 -12.14
C PRO A 24 -25.51 -8.75 -13.25
N ASN A 25 -25.04 -7.53 -13.53
CA ASN A 25 -25.56 -6.64 -14.56
C ASN A 25 -24.73 -6.71 -15.87
N GLY A 26 -23.79 -7.67 -15.98
CA GLY A 26 -22.94 -7.86 -17.16
C GLY A 26 -21.66 -7.03 -17.16
N GLY A 27 -21.40 -6.29 -16.10
CA GLY A 27 -20.17 -5.54 -15.88
C GLY A 27 -19.03 -6.39 -15.33
N LEU A 28 -17.94 -5.72 -14.97
CA LEU A 28 -16.77 -6.30 -14.30
C LEU A 28 -16.65 -5.72 -12.89
N ILE A 29 -16.50 -6.60 -11.91
CA ILE A 29 -16.31 -6.22 -10.50
C ILE A 29 -14.82 -6.14 -10.20
N LEU A 30 -14.40 -4.98 -9.70
CA LEU A 30 -13.04 -4.69 -9.19
C LEU A 30 -13.10 -3.85 -7.92
N THR A 31 -11.96 -3.67 -7.24
CA THR A 31 -11.90 -2.80 -6.08
C THR A 31 -12.00 -1.33 -6.49
N ARG A 32 -12.75 -0.53 -5.74
CA ARG A 32 -12.85 0.93 -5.93
C ARG A 32 -11.46 1.57 -5.90
N LYS A 33 -10.61 1.17 -4.95
CA LYS A 33 -9.21 1.65 -4.85
C LYS A 33 -8.45 1.50 -6.18
N TYR A 34 -8.58 0.36 -6.87
CA TYR A 34 -7.90 0.15 -8.15
C TYR A 34 -8.42 1.10 -9.23
N MET A 35 -9.74 1.23 -9.34
CA MET A 35 -10.35 2.08 -10.37
C MET A 35 -10.05 3.56 -10.16
N GLU A 36 -10.07 4.04 -8.91
CA GLU A 36 -9.64 5.40 -8.56
C GLU A 36 -8.17 5.64 -8.96
N GLY A 37 -7.29 4.66 -8.74
CA GLY A 37 -5.90 4.72 -9.17
C GLY A 37 -5.76 4.76 -10.69
N ALA A 38 -6.52 3.95 -11.43
CA ALA A 38 -6.52 3.95 -12.89
C ALA A 38 -7.02 5.29 -13.45
N ALA A 39 -8.09 5.85 -12.89
CA ALA A 39 -8.60 7.17 -13.25
C ALA A 39 -7.58 8.29 -12.96
N GLU A 40 -6.83 8.19 -11.85
CA GLU A 40 -5.79 9.17 -11.54
C GLU A 40 -4.62 9.11 -12.54
N TYR A 41 -4.24 7.91 -13.02
CA TYR A 41 -3.29 7.81 -14.13
C TYR A 41 -3.82 8.50 -15.39
N ALA A 42 -5.10 8.33 -15.73
CA ALA A 42 -5.71 8.98 -16.91
C ALA A 42 -5.68 10.52 -16.84
N ARG A 43 -5.69 11.11 -15.64
CA ARG A 43 -5.56 12.57 -15.47
C ARG A 43 -4.18 13.10 -15.80
N HIS A 44 -3.15 12.27 -15.61
CA HIS A 44 -1.75 12.67 -15.78
C HIS A 44 -1.11 12.11 -17.06
N TRP A 45 -1.72 11.09 -17.68
CA TRP A 45 -1.22 10.48 -18.91
C TRP A 45 -1.74 11.24 -20.15
N PRO A 46 -0.90 11.52 -21.17
CA PRO A 46 -1.33 12.32 -22.32
C PRO A 46 -2.21 11.58 -23.34
N GLY A 47 -2.46 10.29 -23.19
CA GLY A 47 -3.24 9.45 -24.07
C GLY A 47 -4.29 8.59 -23.34
N PRO A 48 -4.87 7.61 -24.02
CA PRO A 48 -5.78 6.65 -23.38
C PRO A 48 -5.09 5.82 -22.31
N VAL A 49 -5.84 5.42 -21.27
CA VAL A 49 -5.41 4.48 -20.23
C VAL A 49 -6.40 3.34 -20.17
N THR A 50 -5.97 2.12 -20.46
CA THR A 50 -6.83 0.93 -20.45
C THR A 50 -6.29 -0.12 -19.52
N SER A 51 -7.19 -0.79 -18.79
CA SER A 51 -6.86 -1.92 -17.92
C SER A 51 -7.25 -3.24 -18.59
N LEU A 52 -6.27 -4.13 -18.83
CA LEU A 52 -6.52 -5.49 -19.29
C LEU A 52 -6.53 -6.43 -18.09
N VAL A 53 -7.71 -6.92 -17.73
CA VAL A 53 -7.94 -7.74 -16.54
C VAL A 53 -8.14 -9.22 -16.88
N ARG A 54 -7.77 -10.09 -15.94
CA ARG A 54 -8.10 -11.53 -15.98
C ARG A 54 -9.33 -11.78 -15.12
N LEU A 55 -10.13 -12.78 -15.50
CA LEU A 55 -11.27 -13.21 -14.70
C LEU A 55 -10.85 -14.16 -13.58
N ASP A 56 -11.60 -14.14 -12.50
CA ASP A 56 -11.59 -15.15 -11.42
C ASP A 56 -13.02 -15.53 -11.10
N ASP A 57 -13.23 -16.82 -10.84
CA ASP A 57 -14.55 -17.37 -10.49
C ASP A 57 -14.86 -17.24 -9.00
N HIS A 58 -13.88 -16.80 -8.17
CA HIS A 58 -14.02 -16.75 -6.73
C HIS A 58 -14.05 -15.31 -6.24
N ALA A 59 -15.21 -14.91 -5.69
CA ALA A 59 -15.37 -13.60 -5.04
C ALA A 59 -14.52 -13.49 -3.77
N THR A 60 -13.71 -12.43 -3.68
CA THR A 60 -13.18 -11.98 -2.39
C THR A 60 -14.10 -10.91 -1.84
N THR A 61 -14.68 -11.14 -0.66
CA THR A 61 -15.62 -10.22 0.00
C THR A 61 -14.94 -9.19 0.91
N ASP A 62 -13.62 -9.26 1.03
CA ASP A 62 -12.85 -8.49 2.04
C ASP A 62 -12.51 -7.08 1.61
N MET A 63 -12.87 -6.68 0.39
CA MET A 63 -12.44 -5.43 -0.23
C MET A 63 -13.64 -4.63 -0.73
N ASP A 64 -13.41 -3.34 -0.93
CA ASP A 64 -14.35 -2.39 -1.49
C ASP A 64 -14.56 -2.67 -3.01
N HIS A 65 -15.42 -3.64 -3.30
CA HIS A 65 -15.75 -4.07 -4.66
C HIS A 65 -16.92 -3.28 -5.25
N VAL A 66 -16.75 -2.83 -6.50
CA VAL A 66 -17.79 -2.14 -7.28
C VAL A 66 -17.88 -2.76 -8.67
N GLU A 67 -19.10 -2.90 -9.19
CA GLU A 67 -19.33 -3.31 -10.57
C GLU A 67 -19.20 -2.10 -11.49
N TYR A 68 -18.36 -2.23 -12.51
CA TYR A 68 -18.15 -1.25 -13.58
C TYR A 68 -18.69 -1.78 -14.89
N MET A 69 -19.55 -1.00 -15.55
CA MET A 69 -20.12 -1.37 -16.85
C MET A 69 -19.14 -1.05 -17.97
N PRO A 70 -19.14 -1.81 -19.08
CA PRO A 70 -18.35 -1.49 -20.27
C PRO A 70 -18.66 -0.08 -20.78
N GLY A 71 -17.62 0.75 -20.95
CA GLY A 71 -17.75 2.14 -21.38
C GLY A 71 -18.08 3.15 -20.29
N GLU A 72 -18.28 2.72 -19.06
CA GLU A 72 -18.39 3.60 -17.90
C GLU A 72 -17.00 3.96 -17.32
N GLY A 73 -16.87 5.20 -16.83
CA GLY A 73 -15.66 5.69 -16.20
C GLY A 73 -14.60 6.24 -17.16
N GLU A 74 -13.55 6.81 -16.58
CA GLU A 74 -12.46 7.48 -17.32
C GLU A 74 -11.45 6.50 -17.92
N THR A 75 -11.50 5.21 -17.50
CA THR A 75 -10.54 4.17 -17.90
C THR A 75 -11.28 2.88 -18.31
N PRO A 76 -11.24 2.50 -19.60
CA PRO A 76 -11.83 1.26 -20.07
C PRO A 76 -11.26 0.01 -19.36
N LEU A 77 -12.16 -0.96 -19.11
CA LEU A 77 -11.82 -2.30 -18.67
C LEU A 77 -12.03 -3.27 -19.79
N GLU A 78 -11.01 -4.04 -20.15
CA GLU A 78 -11.07 -5.08 -21.17
C GLU A 78 -10.58 -6.41 -20.61
N LEU A 79 -11.07 -7.51 -21.15
CA LEU A 79 -10.51 -8.82 -20.82
C LEU A 79 -9.17 -9.00 -21.53
N ARG A 80 -8.18 -9.42 -20.76
CA ARG A 80 -6.83 -9.70 -21.29
C ARG A 80 -6.88 -10.93 -22.22
N PRO A 81 -6.41 -10.83 -23.47
CA PRO A 81 -6.25 -11.99 -24.33
C PRO A 81 -5.32 -13.04 -23.73
N GLU A 82 -5.71 -14.30 -23.76
CA GLU A 82 -4.88 -15.43 -23.29
C GLU A 82 -3.90 -15.90 -24.38
N ASP A 83 -4.31 -15.84 -25.64
CA ASP A 83 -3.47 -16.16 -26.78
C ASP A 83 -2.39 -15.10 -27.01
N GLY A 84 -1.15 -15.55 -27.24
CA GLY A 84 0.01 -14.68 -27.38
C GLY A 84 -0.03 -13.77 -28.61
N GLU A 85 -0.63 -14.21 -29.73
CA GLU A 85 -0.76 -13.40 -30.95
C GLU A 85 -1.89 -12.37 -30.81
N ALA A 86 -3.01 -12.77 -30.18
CA ALA A 86 -4.08 -11.83 -29.85
C ALA A 86 -3.59 -10.78 -28.85
N LEU A 87 -2.79 -11.17 -27.87
CA LEU A 87 -2.15 -10.24 -26.93
C LEU A 87 -1.18 -9.31 -27.65
N ALA A 88 -0.35 -9.82 -28.56
CA ALA A 88 0.57 -8.99 -29.36
C ALA A 88 -0.18 -7.93 -30.17
N ARG A 89 -1.27 -8.32 -30.85
CA ARG A 89 -2.12 -7.36 -31.60
C ARG A 89 -2.70 -6.30 -30.67
N ARG A 90 -3.23 -6.71 -29.48
CA ARG A 90 -3.81 -5.74 -28.52
C ARG A 90 -2.78 -4.77 -27.95
N LEU A 91 -1.53 -5.20 -27.79
CA LEU A 91 -0.46 -4.39 -27.22
C LEU A 91 0.33 -3.57 -28.26
N SER A 92 0.12 -3.75 -29.55
CA SER A 92 0.93 -3.12 -30.63
C SER A 92 0.92 -1.59 -30.54
N ASP A 93 -0.23 -1.01 -30.18
CA ASP A 93 -0.45 0.44 -30.08
C ASP A 93 -0.18 1.01 -28.69
N ALA A 94 0.34 0.19 -27.77
CA ALA A 94 0.72 0.64 -26.43
C ALA A 94 2.00 1.46 -26.46
N ALA A 95 1.99 2.62 -25.82
CA ALA A 95 3.19 3.39 -25.53
C ALA A 95 4.05 2.73 -24.44
N VAL A 96 3.38 2.10 -23.47
CA VAL A 96 4.00 1.38 -22.36
C VAL A 96 3.00 0.39 -21.74
N VAL A 97 3.49 -0.74 -21.25
CA VAL A 97 2.68 -1.75 -20.53
C VAL A 97 3.15 -1.85 -19.08
N ILE A 98 2.19 -1.82 -18.14
CA ILE A 98 2.45 -1.77 -16.70
C ILE A 98 1.89 -3.04 -16.02
N PRO A 99 2.67 -4.12 -15.96
CA PRO A 99 2.32 -5.32 -15.20
C PRO A 99 2.80 -5.25 -13.75
N PHE A 100 2.19 -6.08 -12.92
CA PHE A 100 2.77 -6.43 -11.63
C PHE A 100 3.97 -7.38 -11.82
N LEU A 101 5.04 -7.25 -11.00
CA LEU A 101 6.22 -8.10 -11.11
C LEU A 101 5.93 -9.53 -10.60
N ALA A 102 5.41 -10.35 -11.47
CA ALA A 102 5.12 -11.75 -11.20
C ALA A 102 5.78 -12.66 -12.25
N ARG A 103 6.21 -13.86 -11.82
CA ARG A 103 6.77 -14.87 -12.73
C ARG A 103 5.85 -15.17 -13.91
N THR A 104 4.54 -15.16 -13.69
CA THR A 104 3.51 -15.42 -14.71
C THR A 104 3.44 -14.38 -15.82
N GLU A 105 4.12 -13.25 -15.66
CA GLU A 105 4.20 -12.18 -16.67
C GLU A 105 5.40 -12.35 -17.62
N GLY A 106 6.20 -13.41 -17.48
CA GLY A 106 7.31 -13.73 -18.39
C GLY A 106 6.87 -13.83 -19.86
N PRO A 107 5.84 -14.64 -20.21
CA PRO A 107 5.35 -14.74 -21.59
C PRO A 107 4.86 -13.41 -22.18
N MET A 108 4.22 -12.57 -21.36
CA MET A 108 3.81 -11.22 -21.78
C MET A 108 5.04 -10.34 -22.07
N LEU A 109 6.07 -10.39 -21.21
CA LEU A 109 7.30 -9.67 -21.44
C LEU A 109 8.00 -10.12 -22.76
N ASP A 110 7.94 -11.43 -23.09
CA ASP A 110 8.46 -11.95 -24.35
C ASP A 110 7.69 -11.37 -25.54
N VAL A 111 6.37 -11.30 -25.45
CA VAL A 111 5.52 -10.64 -26.46
C VAL A 111 5.92 -9.16 -26.61
N CYS A 112 5.95 -8.40 -25.52
CA CYS A 112 6.32 -6.97 -25.54
C CYS A 112 7.72 -6.75 -26.13
N THR A 113 8.71 -7.58 -25.76
CA THR A 113 10.06 -7.51 -26.32
C THR A 113 10.07 -7.71 -27.83
N ARG A 114 9.31 -8.71 -28.34
CA ARG A 114 9.20 -9.02 -29.77
C ARG A 114 8.58 -7.88 -30.57
N ILE A 115 7.56 -7.20 -30.04
CA ILE A 115 6.88 -6.08 -30.73
C ILE A 115 7.47 -4.70 -30.34
N GLY A 116 8.54 -4.68 -29.55
CA GLY A 116 9.26 -3.47 -29.17
C GLY A 116 8.50 -2.55 -28.20
N VAL A 117 7.54 -3.04 -27.41
CA VAL A 117 6.77 -2.25 -26.44
C VAL A 117 7.50 -2.23 -25.08
N PRO A 118 7.81 -1.05 -24.53
CA PRO A 118 8.41 -0.94 -23.20
C PRO A 118 7.51 -1.50 -22.10
N VAL A 119 8.15 -2.12 -21.09
CA VAL A 119 7.45 -2.66 -19.91
C VAL A 119 8.00 -2.02 -18.66
N VAL A 120 7.13 -1.47 -17.80
CA VAL A 120 7.49 -0.96 -16.47
C VAL A 120 6.79 -1.82 -15.43
N PHE A 121 7.57 -2.58 -14.66
CA PHE A 121 7.02 -3.41 -13.60
C PHE A 121 6.65 -2.60 -12.36
N VAL A 122 5.61 -3.03 -11.65
CA VAL A 122 5.27 -2.57 -10.31
C VAL A 122 5.45 -3.73 -9.33
N THR A 123 6.05 -3.49 -8.16
CA THR A 123 6.25 -4.53 -7.15
C THR A 123 5.90 -4.02 -5.75
N GLU A 124 5.31 -4.91 -4.93
CA GLU A 124 4.90 -4.62 -3.55
C GLU A 124 5.67 -5.44 -2.52
N TYR A 125 5.98 -6.71 -2.83
CA TYR A 125 6.61 -7.61 -1.87
C TYR A 125 8.06 -7.88 -2.22
N SER A 126 8.92 -7.73 -1.21
CA SER A 126 10.29 -8.22 -1.29
C SER A 126 10.31 -9.75 -1.10
N PRO A 127 11.34 -10.45 -1.58
CA PRO A 127 11.50 -11.89 -1.31
C PRO A 127 11.57 -12.24 0.18
N ARG A 128 11.98 -11.27 1.02
CA ARG A 128 11.97 -11.44 2.48
C ARG A 128 10.54 -11.41 3.01
N THR A 129 9.73 -10.46 2.56
CA THR A 129 8.30 -10.37 2.89
C THR A 129 7.57 -11.65 2.49
N GLU A 130 7.77 -12.15 1.27
CA GLU A 130 7.16 -13.42 0.81
C GLU A 130 7.57 -14.62 1.68
N ARG A 131 8.82 -14.67 2.14
CA ARG A 131 9.27 -15.71 3.08
C ARG A 131 8.64 -15.55 4.47
N GLN A 132 8.42 -14.33 4.94
CA GLN A 132 7.71 -14.07 6.21
C GLN A 132 6.25 -14.51 6.12
N ILE A 133 5.57 -14.23 4.99
CA ILE A 133 4.20 -14.71 4.73
C ILE A 133 4.17 -16.25 4.78
N LEU A 134 5.08 -16.91 4.06
CA LEU A 134 5.16 -18.37 4.06
C LEU A 134 5.47 -18.94 5.47
N ALA A 135 6.28 -18.26 6.27
CA ALA A 135 6.60 -18.70 7.62
C ALA A 135 5.40 -18.59 8.58
N ALA A 136 4.51 -17.63 8.35
CA ALA A 136 3.29 -17.45 9.14
C ALA A 136 2.18 -18.47 8.79
N GLU A 137 2.26 -19.12 7.62
CA GLU A 137 1.31 -20.16 7.23
C GLU A 137 1.58 -21.48 7.98
N GLN A 138 0.51 -22.13 8.45
CA GLN A 138 0.58 -23.47 9.04
C GLN A 138 0.60 -24.51 7.91
N VAL A 139 1.77 -24.77 7.36
CA VAL A 139 2.00 -25.81 6.34
C VAL A 139 2.99 -26.85 6.83
N ASP A 140 2.84 -28.10 6.36
CA ASP A 140 3.77 -29.17 6.70
C ASP A 140 5.20 -28.86 6.21
N PRO A 141 6.24 -29.46 6.86
CA PRO A 141 7.64 -29.15 6.55
C PRO A 141 8.03 -29.40 5.09
N LEU A 142 7.50 -30.43 4.44
CA LEU A 142 7.83 -30.79 3.06
C LEU A 142 7.24 -29.78 2.08
N ARG A 143 5.98 -29.38 2.29
CA ARG A 143 5.34 -28.30 1.51
C ARG A 143 6.07 -26.98 1.72
N ARG A 144 6.49 -26.66 2.96
CA ARG A 144 7.27 -25.46 3.26
C ARG A 144 8.60 -25.43 2.49
N MET A 145 9.31 -26.58 2.43
CA MET A 145 10.56 -26.68 1.68
C MET A 145 10.34 -26.50 0.17
N ARG A 146 9.31 -27.15 -0.41
CA ARG A 146 8.94 -26.99 -1.83
C ARG A 146 8.59 -25.53 -2.15
N ARG A 147 7.84 -24.84 -1.28
CA ARG A 147 7.50 -23.42 -1.45
C ARG A 147 8.71 -22.52 -1.35
N LYS A 148 9.65 -22.77 -0.43
CA LYS A 148 10.92 -22.02 -0.37
C LYS A 148 11.73 -22.15 -1.66
N LEU A 149 11.84 -23.36 -2.22
CA LEU A 149 12.52 -23.59 -3.49
C LEU A 149 11.79 -22.90 -4.65
N TRP A 150 10.45 -22.93 -4.65
CA TRP A 150 9.63 -22.23 -5.63
C TRP A 150 9.82 -20.71 -5.55
N LEU A 151 9.84 -20.11 -4.35
CA LEU A 151 10.12 -18.69 -4.14
C LEU A 151 11.50 -18.30 -4.66
N TRP A 152 12.52 -19.11 -4.38
CA TRP A 152 13.87 -18.86 -4.89
C TRP A 152 13.94 -18.89 -6.42
N ARG A 153 13.30 -19.89 -7.06
CA ARG A 153 13.22 -19.95 -8.53
C ARG A 153 12.43 -18.78 -9.11
N THR A 154 11.33 -18.41 -8.48
CA THR A 154 10.50 -17.28 -8.89
C THR A 154 11.32 -15.98 -8.83
N GLU A 155 12.09 -15.77 -7.77
CA GLU A 155 12.92 -14.60 -7.62
C GLU A 155 14.01 -14.52 -8.70
N ASN A 156 14.66 -15.61 -9.02
CA ASN A 156 15.64 -15.64 -10.10
C ASN A 156 15.03 -15.28 -11.47
N ILE A 157 13.80 -15.69 -11.72
CA ILE A 157 13.07 -15.32 -12.94
C ILE A 157 12.74 -13.83 -12.91
N ARG A 158 12.20 -13.30 -11.80
CA ARG A 158 11.89 -11.86 -11.64
C ARG A 158 13.12 -10.98 -11.91
N ARG A 159 14.29 -11.36 -11.36
CA ARG A 159 15.54 -10.64 -11.61
C ARG A 159 15.94 -10.60 -13.09
N LYS A 160 15.78 -11.73 -13.80
CA LYS A 160 16.02 -11.77 -15.26
C LYS A 160 15.02 -10.92 -16.05
N MET A 161 13.75 -10.89 -15.61
CA MET A 161 12.74 -10.03 -16.22
C MET A 161 13.05 -8.55 -16.06
N LEU A 162 13.51 -8.14 -14.86
CA LEU A 162 13.90 -6.76 -14.59
C LEU A 162 15.06 -6.26 -15.46
N GLY A 163 16.03 -7.12 -15.80
CA GLY A 163 17.11 -6.77 -16.73
C GLY A 163 16.65 -6.54 -18.19
N ARG A 164 15.38 -6.79 -18.50
CA ARG A 164 14.76 -6.56 -19.83
C ARG A 164 13.65 -5.47 -19.77
N ALA A 165 13.36 -4.98 -18.58
CA ALA A 165 12.33 -3.98 -18.37
C ALA A 165 12.87 -2.57 -18.64
N ALA A 166 12.01 -1.68 -19.13
CA ALA A 166 12.30 -0.27 -19.30
C ALA A 166 12.31 0.49 -17.97
N GLY A 167 11.61 -0.01 -16.95
CA GLY A 167 11.55 0.60 -15.62
C GLY A 167 10.95 -0.30 -14.56
N LEU A 168 11.12 0.12 -13.31
CA LEU A 168 10.57 -0.53 -12.13
C LEU A 168 9.99 0.48 -11.15
N GLN A 169 8.79 0.25 -10.66
CA GLN A 169 8.21 1.00 -9.55
C GLN A 169 8.13 0.12 -8.30
N CYS A 170 8.79 0.58 -7.23
CA CYS A 170 8.89 -0.10 -5.96
C CYS A 170 7.93 0.51 -4.94
N SER A 171 6.92 -0.25 -4.50
CA SER A 171 6.10 0.13 -3.36
C SER A 171 6.87 -0.12 -2.07
N GLY A 172 7.28 0.97 -1.40
CA GLY A 172 8.03 0.94 -0.15
C GLY A 172 9.51 0.55 -0.29
N THR A 173 10.27 0.86 0.75
CA THR A 173 11.72 0.69 0.79
C THR A 173 12.21 -0.76 0.67
N PRO A 174 11.50 -1.80 1.20
CA PRO A 174 11.99 -3.18 1.09
C PRO A 174 12.14 -3.68 -0.35
N THR A 175 11.25 -3.26 -1.24
CA THR A 175 11.32 -3.64 -2.65
C THR A 175 12.42 -2.86 -3.38
N LEU A 176 12.58 -1.57 -3.09
CA LEU A 176 13.68 -0.77 -3.63
C LEU A 176 15.04 -1.34 -3.23
N GLU A 177 15.23 -1.65 -1.94
CA GLU A 177 16.49 -2.23 -1.43
C GLU A 177 16.83 -3.55 -2.12
N ASN A 178 15.81 -4.39 -2.38
CA ASN A 178 16.01 -5.69 -3.00
C ASN A 178 16.31 -5.62 -4.50
N TYR A 179 15.72 -4.65 -5.20
CA TYR A 179 15.75 -4.60 -6.68
C TYR A 179 16.56 -3.44 -7.25
N ARG A 180 17.12 -2.55 -6.41
CA ARG A 180 17.97 -1.43 -6.86
C ARG A 180 19.11 -1.95 -7.74
N GLY A 181 19.29 -1.29 -8.90
CA GLY A 181 20.34 -1.60 -9.86
C GLY A 181 20.06 -2.80 -10.78
N LEU A 182 18.88 -3.44 -10.67
CA LEU A 182 18.46 -4.50 -11.61
C LEU A 182 17.71 -3.94 -12.83
N CYS A 183 17.24 -2.71 -12.74
CA CYS A 183 16.60 -1.97 -13.82
C CYS A 183 17.17 -0.56 -13.83
N GLU A 184 17.36 0.02 -15.02
CA GLU A 184 18.01 1.32 -15.18
C GLU A 184 17.21 2.46 -14.54
N ASP A 185 15.91 2.56 -14.81
CA ASP A 185 15.01 3.55 -14.20
C ASP A 185 14.12 2.89 -13.12
N THR A 186 14.37 3.26 -11.86
CA THR A 186 13.65 2.72 -10.71
C THR A 186 13.07 3.86 -9.87
N LEU A 187 11.76 3.79 -9.59
CA LEU A 187 11.02 4.74 -8.77
C LEU A 187 10.59 4.09 -7.44
N LEU A 188 10.92 4.73 -6.32
CA LEU A 188 10.29 4.45 -5.02
C LEU A 188 9.00 5.26 -4.89
N PHE A 189 7.93 4.63 -4.44
CA PHE A 189 6.72 5.32 -4.03
C PHE A 189 6.13 4.71 -2.74
N PHE A 190 5.36 5.51 -2.02
CA PHE A 190 4.56 5.07 -0.89
C PHE A 190 3.08 5.18 -1.28
N ASP A 191 2.38 4.05 -1.24
CA ASP A 191 0.97 4.00 -1.60
C ASP A 191 0.13 4.71 -0.52
N ASN A 192 -0.64 5.72 -0.92
CA ASN A 192 -1.47 6.52 -0.02
C ASN A 192 -2.84 6.79 -0.69
N ARG A 193 -3.92 6.60 0.06
CA ARG A 193 -5.29 6.86 -0.42
C ARG A 193 -5.79 8.26 -0.02
N VAL A 194 -5.11 8.92 0.92
CA VAL A 194 -5.50 10.25 1.39
C VAL A 194 -5.14 11.28 0.32
N ARG A 195 -6.13 12.07 -0.06
CA ARG A 195 -5.98 13.16 -1.03
C ARG A 195 -5.40 14.40 -0.39
N ALA A 196 -4.86 15.30 -1.20
CA ALA A 196 -4.24 16.54 -0.72
C ALA A 196 -5.22 17.38 0.13
N ALA A 197 -6.49 17.44 -0.25
CA ALA A 197 -7.54 18.17 0.50
C ALA A 197 -7.93 17.50 1.84
N GLU A 198 -7.59 16.23 2.02
CA GLU A 198 -7.93 15.46 3.23
C GLU A 198 -6.79 15.45 4.26
N VAL A 199 -5.60 15.92 3.91
CA VAL A 199 -4.48 16.05 4.85
C VAL A 199 -4.89 17.00 5.98
N ILE A 200 -4.57 16.62 7.21
CA ILE A 200 -4.87 17.46 8.39
C ILE A 200 -4.36 18.89 8.19
N SER A 201 -5.21 19.88 8.42
CA SER A 201 -4.80 21.29 8.35
C SER A 201 -3.83 21.62 9.48
N GLU A 202 -3.06 22.69 9.32
CA GLU A 202 -2.12 23.13 10.34
C GLU A 202 -2.83 23.56 11.63
N GLN A 203 -4.01 24.20 11.49
CA GLN A 203 -4.84 24.56 12.63
C GLN A 203 -5.35 23.33 13.38
N ALA A 204 -5.93 22.35 12.68
CA ALA A 204 -6.43 21.12 13.31
C ALA A 204 -5.31 20.30 13.98
N LEU A 205 -4.11 20.27 13.39
CA LEU A 205 -2.95 19.65 14.01
C LEU A 205 -2.52 20.42 15.27
N SER A 206 -2.55 21.75 15.25
CA SER A 206 -2.22 22.57 16.41
C SER A 206 -3.23 22.35 17.56
N ASP A 207 -4.51 22.23 17.26
CA ASP A 207 -5.57 21.96 18.24
C ASP A 207 -5.40 20.56 18.86
N LYS A 208 -5.06 19.58 18.03
CA LYS A 208 -4.73 18.21 18.46
C LYS A 208 -3.51 18.17 19.40
N VAL A 209 -2.45 18.90 19.06
CA VAL A 209 -1.26 19.04 19.90
C VAL A 209 -1.57 19.79 21.21
N ALA A 210 -2.41 20.82 21.17
CA ALA A 210 -2.86 21.53 22.37
C ALA A 210 -3.62 20.60 23.32
N ARG A 211 -4.50 19.72 22.80
CA ARG A 211 -5.18 18.70 23.58
C ARG A 211 -4.17 17.70 24.20
N LEU A 212 -3.23 17.20 23.40
CA LEU A 212 -2.18 16.30 23.85
C LEU A 212 -1.39 16.87 25.05
N ARG A 213 -1.08 18.17 25.04
CA ARG A 213 -0.34 18.88 26.10
C ARG A 213 -1.13 19.02 27.41
N ARG A 214 -2.47 18.96 27.38
CA ARG A 214 -3.27 19.03 28.61
C ARG A 214 -3.08 17.87 29.57
N GLY A 215 -2.50 16.77 29.11
CA GLY A 215 -2.22 15.62 29.95
C GLY A 215 -3.37 14.60 30.05
N ASP A 216 -4.37 14.71 29.18
CA ASP A 216 -5.45 13.72 29.05
C ASP A 216 -4.88 12.30 28.79
N PRO A 217 -5.63 11.22 29.04
CA PRO A 217 -5.20 9.87 28.67
C PRO A 217 -4.74 9.82 27.21
N LEU A 218 -3.61 9.10 26.94
CA LEU A 218 -3.14 8.91 25.56
C LEU A 218 -4.20 8.18 24.73
N ARG A 219 -4.49 8.71 23.54
CA ARG A 219 -5.41 8.11 22.59
C ARG A 219 -4.63 7.28 21.58
N LEU A 220 -4.65 5.98 21.79
CA LEU A 220 -4.00 5.00 20.93
C LEU A 220 -5.02 4.47 19.93
N VAL A 221 -4.57 4.17 18.71
CA VAL A 221 -5.42 3.57 17.71
C VAL A 221 -4.69 2.45 16.95
N PHE A 222 -5.43 1.42 16.59
CA PHE A 222 -5.09 0.46 15.56
C PHE A 222 -6.23 0.42 14.53
N GLY A 223 -5.89 0.29 13.24
CA GLY A 223 -6.85 0.09 12.16
C GLY A 223 -6.34 -0.87 11.12
N GLY A 224 -7.14 -1.89 10.79
CA GLY A 224 -6.79 -2.87 9.78
C GLY A 224 -7.51 -4.21 9.93
N ARG A 225 -7.28 -5.11 8.99
CA ARG A 225 -7.85 -6.47 9.05
C ARG A 225 -7.33 -7.21 10.29
N MET A 226 -8.22 -7.89 10.99
CA MET A 226 -7.86 -8.68 12.19
C MET A 226 -7.33 -10.06 11.78
N VAL A 227 -6.11 -10.06 11.23
CA VAL A 227 -5.37 -11.25 10.76
C VAL A 227 -3.98 -11.31 11.39
N SER A 228 -3.36 -12.50 11.39
CA SER A 228 -2.05 -12.74 12.04
C SER A 228 -0.96 -11.81 11.55
N MET A 229 -0.91 -11.50 10.26
CA MET A 229 0.11 -10.62 9.67
C MET A 229 0.06 -9.18 10.21
N LYS A 230 -1.10 -8.74 10.70
CA LYS A 230 -1.28 -7.40 11.30
C LYS A 230 -0.94 -7.37 12.79
N GLY A 231 -0.61 -8.52 13.39
CA GLY A 231 -0.15 -8.62 14.77
C GLY A 231 -1.18 -8.21 15.82
N VAL A 232 -2.48 -8.31 15.51
CA VAL A 232 -3.57 -7.79 16.35
C VAL A 232 -3.59 -8.42 17.76
N LEU A 233 -3.11 -9.66 17.91
CA LEU A 233 -3.07 -10.36 19.18
C LEU A 233 -1.92 -9.88 20.11
N GLU A 234 -1.04 -9.01 19.63
CA GLU A 234 -0.04 -8.32 20.45
C GLU A 234 -0.63 -7.08 21.17
N LEU A 235 -1.72 -6.49 20.65
CA LEU A 235 -2.31 -5.27 21.20
C LEU A 235 -2.73 -5.42 22.67
N PRO A 236 -3.41 -6.51 23.12
CA PRO A 236 -3.73 -6.69 24.54
C PRO A 236 -2.49 -6.80 25.44
N ARG A 237 -1.40 -7.42 24.94
CA ARG A 237 -0.13 -7.52 25.69
C ARG A 237 0.47 -6.13 25.93
N ILE A 238 0.44 -5.25 24.92
CA ILE A 238 0.89 -3.86 25.05
C ILE A 238 -0.01 -3.11 26.02
N GLY A 239 -1.33 -3.26 25.94
CA GLY A 239 -2.28 -2.65 26.85
C GLY A 239 -2.07 -3.08 28.31
N ALA A 240 -1.83 -4.38 28.56
CA ALA A 240 -1.54 -4.92 29.89
C ALA A 240 -0.24 -4.32 30.47
N GLU A 241 0.81 -4.19 29.67
CA GLU A 241 2.05 -3.55 30.10
C GLU A 241 1.87 -2.06 30.41
N LEU A 242 1.13 -1.31 29.57
CA LEU A 242 0.81 0.09 29.84
C LEU A 242 0.01 0.25 31.14
N LYS A 243 -1.00 -0.60 31.37
CA LYS A 243 -1.77 -0.63 32.62
C LYS A 243 -0.87 -0.92 33.81
N ARG A 244 0.04 -1.90 33.72
CA ARG A 244 1.00 -2.23 34.77
C ARG A 244 1.95 -1.06 35.09
N MET A 245 2.30 -0.26 34.09
CA MET A 245 3.14 0.94 34.25
C MET A 245 2.33 2.16 34.76
N GLY A 246 1.02 2.04 34.94
CA GLY A 246 0.16 3.15 35.39
C GLY A 246 -0.04 4.25 34.34
N VAL A 247 0.16 3.95 33.04
CA VAL A 247 -0.07 4.91 31.95
C VAL A 247 -1.57 5.01 31.68
N PRO A 248 -2.20 6.18 31.80
CA PRO A 248 -3.60 6.35 31.40
C PRO A 248 -3.71 6.39 29.88
N PHE A 249 -4.53 5.52 29.29
CA PHE A 249 -4.75 5.44 27.85
C PHE A 249 -6.17 5.00 27.50
N ILE A 250 -6.59 5.38 26.28
CA ILE A 250 -7.76 4.84 25.58
C ILE A 250 -7.22 4.23 24.28
N PHE A 251 -7.60 3.00 23.95
CA PHE A 251 -7.12 2.31 22.77
C PHE A 251 -8.29 1.83 21.92
N ASP A 252 -8.56 2.53 20.83
CA ASP A 252 -9.59 2.16 19.87
C ASP A 252 -9.02 1.23 18.79
N ILE A 253 -9.73 0.12 18.54
CA ILE A 253 -9.32 -0.91 17.58
C ILE A 253 -10.38 -1.02 16.50
N TYR A 254 -10.02 -0.61 15.29
CA TYR A 254 -10.90 -0.63 14.12
C TYR A 254 -10.53 -1.75 13.16
N GLY A 255 -11.55 -2.32 12.54
CA GLY A 255 -11.44 -3.38 11.55
C GLY A 255 -12.27 -4.60 11.89
N SER A 256 -12.11 -5.64 11.10
CA SER A 256 -12.75 -6.95 11.26
C SER A 256 -11.82 -8.05 10.77
N GLY A 257 -12.16 -9.30 11.08
CA GLY A 257 -11.43 -10.46 10.59
C GLY A 257 -11.50 -11.67 11.51
N PRO A 258 -10.91 -12.79 11.11
CA PRO A 258 -11.03 -14.08 11.80
C PRO A 258 -10.46 -14.09 13.23
N LEU A 259 -9.60 -13.13 13.59
CA LEU A 259 -9.03 -13.05 14.94
C LEU A 259 -9.80 -12.13 15.89
N GLN A 260 -10.94 -11.58 15.48
CA GLN A 260 -11.71 -10.63 16.29
C GLN A 260 -12.18 -11.22 17.62
N GLU A 261 -12.75 -12.42 17.63
CA GLU A 261 -13.23 -13.07 18.85
C GLU A 261 -12.08 -13.41 19.81
N GLU A 262 -10.93 -13.87 19.26
CA GLU A 262 -9.74 -14.15 20.06
C GLU A 262 -9.18 -12.88 20.68
N LEU A 263 -9.14 -11.79 19.91
CA LEU A 263 -8.69 -10.48 20.38
C LEU A 263 -9.59 -10.00 21.54
N GLN A 264 -10.92 -10.12 21.41
CA GLN A 264 -11.86 -9.73 22.44
C GLN A 264 -11.70 -10.56 23.72
N ARG A 265 -11.48 -11.87 23.58
CA ARG A 265 -11.21 -12.76 24.74
C ARG A 265 -9.93 -12.35 25.47
N ARG A 266 -8.84 -12.01 24.75
CA ARG A 266 -7.58 -11.57 25.36
C ARG A 266 -7.71 -10.22 26.06
N ILE A 267 -8.43 -9.25 25.48
CA ILE A 267 -8.72 -7.97 26.12
C ILE A 267 -9.43 -8.19 27.46
N ALA A 268 -10.43 -9.10 27.48
CA ALA A 268 -11.16 -9.44 28.70
C ALA A 268 -10.30 -10.16 29.75
N ALA A 269 -9.46 -11.12 29.30
CA ALA A 269 -8.58 -11.88 30.18
C ALA A 269 -7.53 -10.98 30.89
N GLU A 270 -7.08 -9.90 30.23
CA GLU A 270 -6.16 -8.91 30.80
C GLU A 270 -6.89 -7.78 31.58
N GLY A 271 -8.24 -7.83 31.66
CA GLY A 271 -9.05 -6.82 32.34
C GLY A 271 -8.90 -5.42 31.74
N LEU A 272 -8.90 -5.32 30.39
CA LEU A 272 -8.64 -4.10 29.63
C LEU A 272 -9.90 -3.49 29.01
N GLN A 273 -11.11 -4.00 29.33
CA GLN A 273 -12.37 -3.61 28.68
C GLN A 273 -12.69 -2.12 28.81
N ASP A 274 -12.23 -1.49 29.90
CA ASP A 274 -12.43 -0.06 30.16
C ASP A 274 -11.49 0.84 29.37
N SER A 275 -10.38 0.28 28.85
CA SER A 275 -9.32 1.03 28.15
C SER A 275 -9.16 0.64 26.70
N MET A 276 -9.60 -0.56 26.27
CA MET A 276 -9.46 -1.08 24.92
C MET A 276 -10.81 -1.46 24.35
N THR A 277 -11.17 -0.87 23.21
CA THR A 277 -12.50 -1.07 22.61
C THR A 277 -12.39 -1.46 21.14
N LEU A 278 -13.09 -2.56 20.75
CA LEU A 278 -13.28 -2.91 19.35
C LEU A 278 -14.43 -2.06 18.79
N ARG A 279 -14.12 -1.21 17.79
CA ARG A 279 -15.06 -0.24 17.21
C ARG A 279 -15.70 -0.69 15.89
N GLY A 280 -15.33 -1.87 15.36
CA GLY A 280 -15.82 -2.33 14.06
C GLY A 280 -15.12 -1.65 12.89
N VAL A 281 -15.80 -1.56 11.75
CA VAL A 281 -15.26 -1.02 10.49
C VAL A 281 -15.84 0.36 10.23
N LEU A 282 -15.00 1.30 9.81
CA LEU A 282 -15.40 2.61 9.33
C LEU A 282 -15.22 2.70 7.80
N ASP A 283 -16.11 3.44 7.15
CA ASP A 283 -15.84 3.87 5.78
C ASP A 283 -14.57 4.73 5.75
N PHE A 284 -13.76 4.55 4.72
CA PHE A 284 -12.43 5.16 4.68
C PHE A 284 -12.50 6.69 4.68
N GLN A 285 -13.31 7.28 3.80
CA GLN A 285 -13.34 8.73 3.60
C GLN A 285 -14.24 9.45 4.61
N THR A 286 -15.40 8.89 4.91
CA THR A 286 -16.43 9.54 5.74
C THR A 286 -16.32 9.22 7.23
N GLY A 287 -15.55 8.19 7.58
CA GLY A 287 -15.38 7.74 8.97
C GLY A 287 -13.92 7.70 9.43
N TRP A 288 -13.07 6.89 8.75
CA TRP A 288 -11.72 6.62 9.20
C TRP A 288 -10.79 7.84 9.13
N VAL A 289 -10.72 8.53 7.99
CA VAL A 289 -9.88 9.72 7.85
C VAL A 289 -10.30 10.85 8.79
N PRO A 290 -11.60 11.21 8.91
CA PRO A 290 -12.07 12.17 9.92
C PRO A 290 -11.68 11.79 11.34
N TYR A 291 -11.93 10.54 11.75
CA TYR A 291 -11.55 10.04 13.07
C TYR A 291 -10.05 10.19 13.35
N LEU A 292 -9.20 9.79 12.40
CA LEU A 292 -7.74 9.92 12.54
C LEU A 292 -7.28 11.37 12.69
N ARG A 293 -7.93 12.31 12.02
CA ARG A 293 -7.60 13.75 12.11
C ARG A 293 -7.96 14.34 13.47
N GLU A 294 -8.99 13.82 14.10
CA GLU A 294 -9.54 14.41 15.33
C GLU A 294 -9.01 13.72 16.60
N GLU A 295 -8.99 12.40 16.63
CA GLU A 295 -8.95 11.67 17.89
C GLU A 295 -7.57 11.12 18.29
N PRO A 296 -6.87 10.25 17.54
CA PRO A 296 -5.73 9.52 18.07
C PRO A 296 -4.45 10.34 18.13
N ASP A 297 -3.67 10.08 19.17
CA ASP A 297 -2.33 10.66 19.35
C ASP A 297 -1.24 9.79 18.73
N ILE A 298 -1.38 8.45 18.78
CA ILE A 298 -0.41 7.48 18.27
C ILE A 298 -1.14 6.32 17.60
N PHE A 299 -0.68 5.93 16.42
CA PHE A 299 -1.06 4.66 15.80
C PHE A 299 -0.13 3.54 16.27
N VAL A 300 -0.68 2.45 16.80
CA VAL A 300 0.11 1.31 17.28
C VAL A 300 0.17 0.25 16.20
N CYS A 301 1.38 -0.03 15.69
CA CYS A 301 1.59 -0.94 14.55
C CYS A 301 2.36 -2.19 14.97
N CYS A 302 1.69 -3.33 15.00
CA CYS A 302 2.29 -4.63 15.32
C CYS A 302 2.48 -5.53 14.09
N HIS A 303 2.54 -4.98 12.87
CA HIS A 303 2.69 -5.78 11.65
C HIS A 303 3.90 -6.71 11.74
N THR A 304 3.69 -8.00 11.48
CA THR A 304 4.70 -9.05 11.66
C THR A 304 5.56 -9.31 10.42
N GLN A 305 5.30 -8.57 9.35
CA GLN A 305 6.01 -8.69 8.07
C GLN A 305 6.26 -7.32 7.44
N GLY A 306 7.26 -7.24 6.55
CA GLY A 306 7.65 -6.03 5.83
C GLY A 306 6.72 -5.66 4.67
N ASP A 307 5.42 -5.63 4.93
CA ASP A 307 4.38 -5.22 3.98
C ASP A 307 4.38 -3.69 3.82
N PRO A 308 4.49 -3.13 2.60
CA PRO A 308 4.43 -1.69 2.36
C PRO A 308 3.00 -1.17 2.48
N SER A 309 2.48 -1.24 3.70
CA SER A 309 1.08 -0.89 3.99
C SER A 309 0.79 0.59 3.72
N SER A 310 -0.25 0.87 2.94
CA SER A 310 -0.78 2.22 2.74
C SER A 310 -1.21 2.89 4.05
N THR A 311 -1.49 2.11 5.09
CA THR A 311 -1.82 2.60 6.42
C THR A 311 -0.77 3.57 6.99
N TYR A 312 0.53 3.37 6.69
CA TYR A 312 1.57 4.26 7.21
C TYR A 312 1.39 5.69 6.72
N PRO A 313 1.44 5.99 5.42
CA PRO A 313 1.23 7.37 4.97
C PRO A 313 -0.20 7.87 5.18
N GLU A 314 -1.21 6.98 5.21
CA GLU A 314 -2.60 7.35 5.50
C GLU A 314 -2.74 7.96 6.91
N VAL A 315 -2.25 7.28 7.95
CA VAL A 315 -2.32 7.80 9.32
C VAL A 315 -1.43 9.03 9.52
N MET A 316 -0.28 9.06 8.85
CA MET A 316 0.62 10.22 8.87
C MET A 316 0.00 11.45 8.20
N SER A 317 -0.82 11.28 7.15
CA SER A 317 -1.61 12.37 6.53
C SER A 317 -2.57 13.05 7.52
N CYS A 318 -2.98 12.31 8.55
CA CYS A 318 -3.85 12.80 9.61
C CYS A 318 -3.08 13.33 10.83
N GLY A 319 -1.76 13.53 10.71
CA GLY A 319 -0.92 13.99 11.81
C GLY A 319 -0.78 12.98 12.95
N VAL A 320 -0.88 11.68 12.65
CA VAL A 320 -0.74 10.61 13.64
C VAL A 320 0.60 9.89 13.44
N PRO A 321 1.57 10.07 14.34
CA PRO A 321 2.81 9.31 14.31
C PRO A 321 2.57 7.85 14.72
N ILE A 322 3.50 6.97 14.33
CA ILE A 322 3.36 5.53 14.50
C ILE A 322 4.38 5.01 15.51
N ALA A 323 3.92 4.21 16.48
CA ALA A 323 4.79 3.41 17.34
C ALA A 323 4.57 1.92 17.03
N GLY A 324 5.64 1.17 16.75
CA GLY A 324 5.41 -0.21 16.31
C GLY A 324 6.65 -1.08 16.21
N TYR A 325 6.42 -2.31 15.78
CA TYR A 325 7.49 -3.26 15.50
C TYR A 325 8.28 -2.85 14.25
N GLY A 326 9.61 -2.85 14.35
CA GLY A 326 10.54 -2.46 13.32
C GLY A 326 10.64 -3.47 12.17
N ASN A 327 9.51 -3.79 11.51
CA ASN A 327 9.53 -4.52 10.26
C ASN A 327 10.19 -3.67 9.16
N ASP A 328 10.65 -4.32 8.08
CA ASP A 328 11.46 -3.64 7.05
C ASP A 328 10.74 -2.43 6.40
N ALA A 329 9.43 -2.52 6.18
CA ALA A 329 8.68 -1.43 5.59
C ALA A 329 8.49 -0.25 6.56
N PHE A 330 8.16 -0.54 7.83
CA PHE A 330 8.00 0.50 8.84
C PHE A 330 9.33 1.19 9.17
N ARG A 331 10.44 0.42 9.24
CA ARG A 331 11.78 1.01 9.38
C ARG A 331 12.06 2.04 8.29
N GLY A 332 11.81 1.70 7.03
CA GLY A 332 12.01 2.63 5.92
C GLY A 332 11.12 3.88 6.00
N ILE A 333 9.89 3.76 6.51
CA ILE A 333 9.01 4.92 6.74
C ILE A 333 9.60 5.83 7.83
N VAL A 334 10.05 5.27 8.96
CA VAL A 334 10.66 6.05 10.05
C VAL A 334 11.93 6.76 9.59
N GLU A 335 12.79 6.07 8.83
CA GLU A 335 14.00 6.66 8.26
C GLU A 335 13.70 7.78 7.25
N ALA A 336 12.72 7.59 6.37
CA ALA A 336 12.35 8.57 5.36
C ALA A 336 11.63 9.80 5.92
N SER A 337 10.83 9.63 6.98
CA SER A 337 9.99 10.69 7.54
C SER A 337 10.60 11.40 8.76
N GLY A 338 11.49 10.72 9.48
CA GLY A 338 11.90 11.15 10.81
C GLY A 338 10.75 11.15 11.82
N SER A 339 9.68 10.41 11.56
CA SER A 339 8.48 10.31 12.39
C SER A 339 8.16 8.87 12.73
N GLY A 340 7.96 8.59 14.02
CA GLY A 340 7.61 7.28 14.55
C GLY A 340 8.71 6.64 15.39
N TRP A 341 8.34 5.58 16.09
CA TRP A 341 9.20 4.84 17.01
C TRP A 341 9.12 3.35 16.73
N GLN A 342 10.26 2.75 16.51
CA GLN A 342 10.37 1.32 16.22
C GLN A 342 11.04 0.58 17.37
N VAL A 343 10.54 -0.61 17.66
CA VAL A 343 11.10 -1.54 18.65
C VAL A 343 11.37 -2.90 17.99
N PRO A 344 12.16 -3.80 18.62
CA PRO A 344 12.35 -5.14 18.10
C PRO A 344 11.02 -5.86 17.81
N MET A 345 11.05 -6.72 16.81
CA MET A 345 9.88 -7.52 16.43
C MET A 345 9.40 -8.39 17.59
N PHE A 346 8.08 -8.43 17.82
CA PHE A 346 7.41 -9.22 18.86
C PHE A 346 7.77 -8.82 20.31
N ASP A 347 8.36 -7.65 20.53
CA ASP A 347 8.70 -7.12 21.85
C ASP A 347 7.62 -6.14 22.34
N ALA A 348 6.48 -6.69 22.78
CA ALA A 348 5.37 -5.89 23.31
C ALA A 348 5.78 -5.07 24.56
N PRO A 349 6.60 -5.60 25.52
CA PRO A 349 7.11 -4.80 26.63
C PRO A 349 7.94 -3.59 26.19
N ALA A 350 8.82 -3.74 25.19
CA ALA A 350 9.61 -2.62 24.67
C ALA A 350 8.71 -1.56 24.01
N LEU A 351 7.67 -1.98 23.28
CA LEU A 351 6.70 -1.05 22.66
C LEU A 351 5.89 -0.30 23.72
N ALA A 352 5.40 -0.99 24.74
CA ALA A 352 4.71 -0.37 25.86
C ALA A 352 5.62 0.61 26.63
N LYS A 353 6.89 0.24 26.87
CA LYS A 353 7.88 1.15 27.50
C LYS A 353 8.13 2.39 26.66
N THR A 354 8.21 2.25 25.33
CA THR A 354 8.34 3.39 24.42
C THR A 354 7.13 4.32 24.54
N ILE A 355 5.90 3.78 24.49
CA ILE A 355 4.67 4.57 24.63
C ILE A 355 4.59 5.23 26.02
N ALA A 356 5.01 4.55 27.09
CA ALA A 356 5.09 5.10 28.42
C ALA A 356 6.07 6.29 28.52
N GLY A 357 7.22 6.20 27.86
CA GLY A 357 8.17 7.33 27.75
C GLY A 357 7.57 8.51 27.00
N LEU A 358 6.82 8.25 25.93
CA LEU A 358 6.11 9.28 25.16
C LEU A 358 4.97 9.93 25.96
N HIS A 359 4.31 9.20 26.85
CA HIS A 359 3.36 9.78 27.80
C HIS A 359 3.99 10.79 28.73
N GLN A 360 5.25 10.55 29.15
CA GLN A 360 6.01 11.47 30.02
C GLN A 360 6.56 12.68 29.24
N ASP A 361 6.94 12.49 27.97
CA ASP A 361 7.44 13.55 27.07
C ASP A 361 6.58 13.66 25.81
N ARG A 362 5.46 14.33 25.93
CA ARG A 362 4.46 14.51 24.85
C ARG A 362 4.94 15.42 23.72
N GLU A 363 5.99 16.20 23.92
CA GLU A 363 6.58 17.04 22.86
C GLU A 363 7.23 16.19 21.78
N GLN A 364 7.69 14.98 22.12
CA GLN A 364 8.14 14.02 21.08
C GLN A 364 6.98 13.63 20.16
N ILE A 365 5.77 13.36 20.70
CA ILE A 365 4.59 13.05 19.91
C ILE A 365 4.21 14.25 19.02
N ALA A 366 4.16 15.46 19.60
CA ALA A 366 3.85 16.68 18.89
C ALA A 366 4.83 16.96 17.73
N THR A 367 6.12 16.74 17.96
CA THR A 367 7.16 16.88 16.92
C THR A 367 7.02 15.83 15.84
N ALA A 368 6.80 14.56 16.21
CA ALA A 368 6.60 13.49 15.25
C ALA A 368 5.31 13.67 14.43
N ALA A 369 4.23 14.20 15.02
CA ALA A 369 3.00 14.50 14.33
C ALA A 369 3.18 15.55 13.20
N ARG A 370 3.98 16.59 13.43
CA ARG A 370 4.33 17.58 12.39
C ARG A 370 5.14 16.93 11.26
N ARG A 371 6.17 16.15 11.60
CA ARG A 371 7.00 15.42 10.61
C ARG A 371 6.17 14.40 9.83
N ALA A 372 5.23 13.71 10.48
CA ALA A 372 4.30 12.80 9.83
C ALA A 372 3.50 13.53 8.72
N ARG A 373 2.90 14.67 9.07
CA ARG A 373 2.16 15.50 8.10
C ARG A 373 3.04 15.98 6.96
N GLU A 374 4.24 16.51 7.25
CA GLU A 374 5.20 16.99 6.24
C GLU A 374 5.63 15.88 5.27
N PHE A 375 5.89 14.67 5.79
CA PHE A 375 6.18 13.51 4.96
C PHE A 375 4.99 13.15 4.08
N ALA A 376 3.80 13.02 4.68
CA ALA A 376 2.61 12.59 3.99
C ALA A 376 2.19 13.58 2.88
N GLN A 377 2.38 14.88 3.06
CA GLN A 377 2.10 15.89 2.02
C GLN A 377 2.87 15.66 0.72
N LYS A 378 4.07 15.07 0.81
CA LYS A 378 4.90 14.71 -0.35
C LYS A 378 4.46 13.41 -1.02
N HIS A 379 3.57 12.65 -0.36
CA HIS A 379 3.14 11.31 -0.76
C HIS A 379 1.60 11.16 -0.76
N VAL A 380 0.86 12.27 -0.87
CA VAL A 380 -0.60 12.21 -1.07
C VAL A 380 -0.93 11.54 -2.40
N PHE A 381 -2.18 11.09 -2.52
CA PHE A 381 -2.65 10.31 -3.66
C PHE A 381 -2.25 10.95 -5.00
N GLU A 382 -2.60 12.21 -5.23
CA GLU A 382 -2.35 12.92 -6.48
C GLU A 382 -0.84 13.07 -6.78
N VAL A 383 -0.03 13.43 -5.79
CA VAL A 383 1.42 13.61 -5.95
C VAL A 383 2.09 12.28 -6.28
N THR A 384 1.69 11.20 -5.59
CA THR A 384 2.21 9.86 -5.83
C THR A 384 1.87 9.38 -7.25
N PHE A 385 0.62 9.54 -7.70
CA PHE A 385 0.22 9.11 -9.04
C PHE A 385 0.85 9.98 -10.14
N ALA A 386 1.00 11.31 -9.93
CA ALA A 386 1.71 12.17 -10.85
C ALA A 386 3.19 11.77 -11.02
N ALA A 387 3.88 11.46 -9.92
CA ALA A 387 5.28 11.01 -9.96
C ALA A 387 5.39 9.64 -10.67
N ARG A 388 4.47 8.71 -10.40
CA ARG A 388 4.41 7.41 -11.06
C ARG A 388 4.14 7.54 -12.55
N THR A 389 3.20 8.40 -12.95
CA THR A 389 2.92 8.68 -14.37
C THR A 389 4.10 9.30 -15.07
N SER A 390 4.77 10.27 -14.45
CA SER A 390 5.99 10.89 -15.00
C SER A 390 7.10 9.85 -15.24
N HIS A 391 7.24 8.85 -14.35
CA HIS A 391 8.13 7.72 -14.55
C HIS A 391 7.70 6.86 -15.73
N PHE A 392 6.41 6.54 -15.89
CA PHE A 392 5.91 5.80 -17.05
C PHE A 392 6.18 6.53 -18.37
N ILE A 393 5.99 7.86 -18.39
CA ILE A 393 6.31 8.69 -19.58
C ILE A 393 7.78 8.55 -19.95
N ARG A 394 8.70 8.67 -19.00
CA ARG A 394 10.15 8.54 -19.28
C ARG A 394 10.52 7.18 -19.86
N CYS A 395 9.89 6.11 -19.35
CA CYS A 395 10.16 4.73 -19.79
C CYS A 395 9.37 4.30 -21.03
N SER A 396 8.46 5.14 -21.54
CA SER A 396 7.58 4.83 -22.67
C SER A 396 8.21 5.15 -24.03
N ARG A 397 7.47 4.87 -25.10
CA ARG A 397 7.79 5.30 -26.48
C ARG A 397 7.60 6.82 -26.70
N LEU A 398 6.87 7.52 -25.85
CA LEU A 398 6.51 8.94 -26.02
C LEU A 398 7.73 9.88 -26.16
N PRO A 399 8.80 9.79 -25.37
CA PRO A 399 9.95 10.69 -25.53
C PRO A 399 10.66 10.58 -26.89
N ALA A 400 10.70 9.37 -27.46
CA ALA A 400 11.27 9.16 -28.79
C ALA A 400 10.40 9.78 -29.89
N MET A 401 9.08 9.68 -29.73
CA MET A 401 8.08 10.27 -30.64
C MET A 401 8.09 11.79 -30.59
N LEU A 402 8.18 12.40 -29.41
CA LEU A 402 8.26 13.86 -29.26
C LEU A 402 9.56 14.41 -29.88
N LYS A 403 10.66 13.68 -29.83
CA LYS A 403 11.92 14.07 -30.51
C LYS A 403 11.82 14.01 -32.03
N SER A 404 11.06 13.06 -32.60
CA SER A 404 10.87 12.95 -34.05
C SER A 404 9.94 14.02 -34.64
N LEU A 405 9.05 14.62 -33.84
CA LEU A 405 8.21 15.74 -34.27
C LEU A 405 8.91 17.10 -34.29
N HIS A 406 10.09 17.20 -33.66
CA HIS A 406 10.91 18.42 -33.59
C HIS A 406 12.19 18.33 -34.45
N ALA A 407 12.38 17.24 -35.19
CA ALA A 407 13.46 17.02 -36.11
C ALA A 407 12.96 17.08 -37.57
#